data_735cc21528b0ded4983bfb47be24a4d0
#
_entry.id   735cc21528b0ded4983bfb47be24a4d0
#
_cell.length_a   1.000
_cell.length_b   1.000
_cell.length_c   1.000
_cell.angle_alpha   90.00
_cell.angle_beta   90.00
_cell.angle_gamma   90.00
#
_symmetry.space_group_name_H-M   'P 1'
#
loop_
_entity.id
_entity.type
_entity.pdbx_description
1 polymer ?
#
loop_
_entity_poly.entity_id
_entity_poly.type
_entity_poly.pdbx_seq_one_letter_code
_entity_poly.pdbx_strand_id
1 'polypeptide(L)'
;METKICKKCGKELPLEEFSKSNTTKDGHLSTCKKCRGAFQNTPDKIYCPVCGKEKDYWFFKTASSSPTGRQWACSECMEQKPAGMSDISYRRRYDMEYKDKINAQKRESFVRNIEHNMWNRAKTRAKKYNLDFNIEVSDIIIPKICPILEVPIEVGSKDDYEYSPSLDRIDNSKGYIKGNVWVISKKANSMKNSATPDELNKFCKNIIRYSLNNIKQEDIEQEDKEPLG
;
A
#
# COMPACT_ATOMS: atom_id res chain seq x y z
N MET A 1 -18.12 0.13 34.17
CA MET A 1 -17.27 1.33 34.01
C MET A 1 -18.16 2.53 34.10
N GLU A 2 -17.77 3.53 34.86
CA GLU A 2 -18.52 4.79 34.93
C GLU A 2 -18.31 5.57 33.65
N THR A 3 -19.40 6.14 33.10
CA THR A 3 -19.40 6.87 31.82
C THR A 3 -19.86 8.32 32.02
N LYS A 4 -19.54 9.17 31.06
CA LYS A 4 -19.94 10.59 31.03
C LYS A 4 -20.16 11.03 29.58
N ILE A 5 -21.14 11.90 29.38
CA ILE A 5 -21.42 12.49 28.06
C ILE A 5 -20.51 13.70 27.83
N CYS A 6 -19.75 13.68 26.72
CA CYS A 6 -18.94 14.82 26.32
C CYS A 6 -19.83 15.96 25.77
N LYS A 7 -19.76 17.15 26.39
CA LYS A 7 -20.55 18.31 25.94
C LYS A 7 -20.21 18.80 24.53
N LYS A 8 -19.04 18.48 23.98
CA LYS A 8 -18.62 18.94 22.65
C LYS A 8 -19.02 17.99 21.52
N CYS A 9 -18.90 16.66 21.71
CA CYS A 9 -19.22 15.68 20.65
C CYS A 9 -20.49 14.85 20.94
N GLY A 10 -21.13 15.01 22.09
CA GLY A 10 -22.35 14.28 22.46
C GLY A 10 -22.18 12.80 22.75
N LYS A 11 -20.95 12.26 22.63
CA LYS A 11 -20.70 10.83 22.84
C LYS A 11 -20.62 10.50 24.35
N GLU A 12 -21.23 9.39 24.72
CA GLU A 12 -21.05 8.78 26.04
C GLU A 12 -19.73 8.00 26.03
N LEU A 13 -18.83 8.34 26.95
CA LEU A 13 -17.48 7.83 27.00
C LEU A 13 -17.09 7.47 28.44
N PRO A 14 -16.18 6.49 28.65
CA PRO A 14 -15.63 6.22 29.97
C PRO A 14 -15.00 7.45 30.61
N LEU A 15 -15.08 7.58 31.96
CA LEU A 15 -14.50 8.70 32.68
C LEU A 15 -12.99 8.89 32.42
N GLU A 16 -12.29 7.81 32.12
CA GLU A 16 -10.86 7.83 31.76
C GLU A 16 -10.57 8.65 30.49
N GLU A 17 -11.56 8.84 29.61
CA GLU A 17 -11.44 9.67 28.41
C GLU A 17 -11.61 11.18 28.69
N PHE A 18 -11.81 11.55 29.95
CA PHE A 18 -11.86 12.94 30.41
C PHE A 18 -10.65 13.24 31.31
N SER A 19 -10.11 14.45 31.17
CA SER A 19 -9.03 14.90 32.07
C SER A 19 -9.61 15.19 33.43
N LYS A 20 -8.87 14.88 34.48
CA LYS A 20 -9.23 15.23 35.87
C LYS A 20 -9.42 16.74 36.04
N SER A 21 -10.34 17.14 36.88
CA SER A 21 -10.63 18.53 37.18
C SER A 21 -11.13 18.67 38.62
N ASN A 22 -10.55 19.57 39.37
CA ASN A 22 -10.97 19.87 40.73
C ASN A 22 -12.16 20.85 40.80
N THR A 23 -12.60 21.35 39.62
CA THR A 23 -13.68 22.36 39.54
C THR A 23 -15.04 21.76 39.21
N THR A 24 -15.11 20.47 38.93
CA THR A 24 -16.34 19.76 38.58
C THR A 24 -16.74 18.76 39.67
N LYS A 25 -18.05 18.56 39.88
CA LYS A 25 -18.56 17.68 40.96
C LYS A 25 -18.10 16.22 40.80
N ASP A 26 -17.93 15.75 39.56
CA ASP A 26 -17.52 14.39 39.20
C ASP A 26 -16.00 14.25 39.01
N GLY A 27 -15.24 15.28 39.36
CA GLY A 27 -13.77 15.25 39.23
C GLY A 27 -13.20 15.22 37.83
N HIS A 28 -14.04 15.41 36.76
CA HIS A 28 -13.61 15.29 35.37
C HIS A 28 -14.18 16.44 34.53
N LEU A 29 -13.37 16.91 33.56
CA LEU A 29 -13.80 17.96 32.63
C LEU A 29 -15.04 17.55 31.82
N SER A 30 -15.83 18.52 31.39
CA SER A 30 -17.05 18.28 30.61
C SER A 30 -16.79 17.92 29.14
N THR A 31 -15.54 18.06 28.69
CA THR A 31 -15.12 17.79 27.30
C THR A 31 -14.05 16.70 27.28
N CYS A 32 -14.23 15.68 26.44
CA CYS A 32 -13.30 14.55 26.34
C CYS A 32 -11.93 14.97 25.82
N LYS A 33 -10.92 14.16 26.11
CA LYS A 33 -9.51 14.37 25.70
C LYS A 33 -9.37 14.54 24.18
N LYS A 34 -10.11 13.75 23.38
CA LYS A 34 -10.11 13.87 21.91
C LYS A 34 -10.63 15.23 21.45
N CYS A 35 -11.74 15.70 22.00
CA CYS A 35 -12.31 17.01 21.67
C CYS A 35 -11.46 18.20 22.12
N ARG A 36 -10.55 18.00 23.06
CA ARG A 36 -9.58 19.00 23.53
C ARG A 36 -8.27 19.01 22.75
N GLY A 37 -8.17 18.18 21.69
CA GLY A 37 -7.00 18.11 20.83
C GLY A 37 -6.00 17.02 21.21
N ALA A 38 -6.21 16.29 22.32
CA ALA A 38 -5.46 15.07 22.56
C ALA A 38 -5.91 13.98 21.58
N PHE A 39 -4.98 13.33 20.92
CA PHE A 39 -5.28 12.23 19.98
C PHE A 39 -6.15 12.61 18.78
N GLN A 40 -5.89 13.77 18.16
CA GLN A 40 -6.64 14.27 16.99
C GLN A 40 -6.66 13.26 15.83
N ASN A 41 -5.58 12.49 15.65
CA ASN A 41 -5.44 11.47 14.59
C ASN A 41 -5.99 10.09 14.99
N THR A 42 -6.58 9.94 16.17
CA THR A 42 -7.17 8.66 16.59
C THR A 42 -8.50 8.46 15.90
N PRO A 43 -8.71 7.42 15.09
CA PRO A 43 -10.02 7.10 14.52
C PRO A 43 -11.02 6.74 15.63
N ASP A 44 -12.32 6.89 15.36
CA ASP A 44 -13.35 6.55 16.35
C ASP A 44 -13.37 5.06 16.67
N LYS A 45 -13.12 4.23 15.65
CA LYS A 45 -12.97 2.77 15.80
C LYS A 45 -11.58 2.34 15.37
N ILE A 46 -11.02 1.39 16.10
CA ILE A 46 -9.71 0.79 15.83
C ILE A 46 -9.90 -0.72 15.70
N TYR A 47 -9.33 -1.30 14.66
CA TYR A 47 -9.30 -2.73 14.49
C TYR A 47 -8.26 -3.36 15.43
N CYS A 48 -8.70 -4.33 16.24
CA CYS A 48 -7.80 -5.12 17.06
C CYS A 48 -7.34 -6.36 16.28
N PRO A 49 -6.06 -6.47 15.91
CA PRO A 49 -5.59 -7.59 15.12
C PRO A 49 -5.64 -8.92 15.90
N VAL A 50 -5.59 -8.89 17.22
CA VAL A 50 -5.59 -10.11 18.06
C VAL A 50 -6.96 -10.79 18.06
N CYS A 51 -8.04 -10.05 18.33
CA CYS A 51 -9.39 -10.64 18.34
C CYS A 51 -10.15 -10.48 17.02
N GLY A 52 -9.59 -9.77 16.03
CA GLY A 52 -10.21 -9.57 14.73
C GLY A 52 -11.45 -8.69 14.72
N LYS A 53 -11.65 -7.85 15.75
CA LYS A 53 -12.85 -7.01 15.91
C LYS A 53 -12.49 -5.52 15.82
N GLU A 54 -13.37 -4.75 15.19
CA GLU A 54 -13.36 -3.30 15.35
C GLU A 54 -13.99 -2.93 16.69
N LYS A 55 -13.30 -2.11 17.45
CA LYS A 55 -13.74 -1.60 18.74
C LYS A 55 -13.52 -0.10 18.80
N ASP A 56 -14.31 0.57 19.62
CA ASP A 56 -14.10 1.99 19.86
C ASP A 56 -12.71 2.26 20.44
N TYR A 57 -12.14 3.42 20.13
CA TYR A 57 -10.74 3.75 20.45
C TYR A 57 -10.41 3.67 21.95
N TRP A 58 -11.37 3.85 22.84
CA TRP A 58 -11.16 3.77 24.29
C TRP A 58 -10.95 2.35 24.82
N PHE A 59 -11.28 1.32 24.03
CA PHE A 59 -10.90 -0.05 24.36
C PHE A 59 -9.40 -0.33 24.19
N PHE A 60 -8.64 0.66 23.71
CA PHE A 60 -7.19 0.57 23.51
C PHE A 60 -6.49 1.55 24.46
N LYS A 61 -5.55 1.07 25.28
CA LYS A 61 -4.76 1.93 26.15
C LYS A 61 -3.98 2.98 25.37
N THR A 62 -3.67 4.11 25.98
CA THR A 62 -2.87 5.16 25.38
C THR A 62 -1.44 4.70 25.14
N ALA A 63 -0.84 5.09 24.01
CA ALA A 63 0.55 4.80 23.68
C ALA A 63 1.14 6.00 22.91
N SER A 64 1.99 6.78 23.56
CA SER A 64 2.57 8.00 22.99
C SER A 64 3.43 7.76 21.73
N SER A 65 4.06 6.59 21.64
CA SER A 65 4.87 6.18 20.49
C SER A 65 4.06 5.69 19.29
N SER A 66 2.74 5.57 19.42
CA SER A 66 1.87 5.10 18.32
C SER A 66 1.36 6.28 17.50
N PRO A 67 1.31 6.18 16.15
CA PRO A 67 0.71 7.20 15.29
C PRO A 67 -0.75 7.54 15.63
N THR A 68 -1.50 6.57 16.15
CA THR A 68 -2.89 6.75 16.59
C THR A 68 -3.01 7.19 18.05
N GLY A 69 -1.90 7.27 18.79
CA GLY A 69 -1.91 7.52 20.23
C GLY A 69 -2.48 6.37 21.07
N ARG A 70 -2.70 5.19 20.49
CA ARG A 70 -3.29 4.01 21.13
C ARG A 70 -2.44 2.76 20.93
N GLN A 71 -2.55 1.79 21.84
CA GLN A 71 -1.90 0.50 21.70
C GLN A 71 -2.42 -0.25 20.46
N TRP A 72 -1.62 -1.16 19.94
CA TRP A 72 -1.91 -1.95 18.74
C TRP A 72 -3.00 -3.01 18.93
N ALA A 73 -3.25 -3.44 20.18
CA ALA A 73 -4.30 -4.39 20.52
C ALA A 73 -5.19 -3.82 21.64
N CYS A 74 -6.45 -4.28 21.70
CA CYS A 74 -7.39 -3.84 22.73
C CYS A 74 -6.98 -4.33 24.13
N SER A 75 -7.47 -3.65 25.15
CA SER A 75 -7.12 -3.91 26.57
C SER A 75 -7.37 -5.36 26.96
N GLU A 76 -8.52 -5.93 26.58
CA GLU A 76 -8.84 -7.34 26.84
C GLU A 76 -7.79 -8.31 26.27
N CYS A 77 -7.35 -8.08 25.03
CA CYS A 77 -6.33 -8.92 24.40
C CYS A 77 -4.94 -8.70 25.04
N MET A 78 -4.65 -7.48 25.49
CA MET A 78 -3.40 -7.18 26.18
C MET A 78 -3.33 -7.76 27.58
N GLU A 79 -4.47 -7.95 28.25
CA GLU A 79 -4.57 -8.66 29.53
C GLU A 79 -4.27 -10.16 29.42
N GLN A 80 -4.51 -10.76 28.24
CA GLN A 80 -4.17 -12.15 27.94
C GLN A 80 -2.67 -12.33 27.60
N LYS A 81 -1.89 -11.26 27.60
CA LYS A 81 -0.46 -11.32 27.36
C LYS A 81 0.24 -12.13 28.47
N PRO A 82 1.14 -13.07 28.12
CA PRO A 82 1.90 -13.84 29.10
C PRO A 82 2.64 -12.93 30.10
N ALA A 83 2.62 -13.32 31.37
CA ALA A 83 3.31 -12.58 32.41
C ALA A 83 4.81 -12.43 32.10
N GLY A 84 5.38 -11.25 32.37
CA GLY A 84 6.79 -10.94 32.11
C GLY A 84 7.14 -10.63 30.65
N MET A 85 6.20 -10.80 29.70
CA MET A 85 6.45 -10.48 28.29
C MET A 85 6.24 -8.98 28.03
N SER A 86 7.17 -8.31 27.33
CA SER A 86 6.98 -6.94 26.90
C SER A 86 5.90 -6.85 25.80
N ASP A 87 5.29 -5.68 25.62
CA ASP A 87 4.29 -5.45 24.55
C ASP A 87 4.88 -5.64 23.16
N ILE A 88 6.15 -5.27 22.99
CA ILE A 88 6.88 -5.48 21.71
C ILE A 88 7.10 -6.97 21.44
N SER A 89 7.49 -7.75 22.46
CA SER A 89 7.71 -9.19 22.32
C SER A 89 6.40 -9.92 22.07
N TYR A 90 5.31 -9.51 22.72
CA TYR A 90 3.98 -10.07 22.49
C TYR A 90 3.49 -9.81 21.06
N ARG A 91 3.68 -8.59 20.56
CA ARG A 91 3.36 -8.25 19.16
C ARG A 91 4.17 -9.05 18.17
N ARG A 92 5.51 -9.18 18.38
CA ARG A 92 6.38 -9.99 17.51
C ARG A 92 5.94 -11.44 17.45
N ARG A 93 5.62 -12.05 18.60
CA ARG A 93 5.09 -13.42 18.66
C ARG A 93 3.79 -13.55 17.90
N TYR A 94 2.86 -12.62 18.10
CA TYR A 94 1.61 -12.57 17.35
C TYR A 94 1.84 -12.43 15.85
N ASP A 95 2.71 -11.49 15.44
CA ASP A 95 3.03 -11.27 14.03
C ASP A 95 3.66 -12.53 13.37
N MET A 96 4.46 -13.30 14.11
CA MET A 96 5.01 -14.57 13.61
C MET A 96 3.93 -15.66 13.48
N GLU A 97 3.09 -15.83 14.48
CA GLU A 97 2.03 -16.83 14.51
C GLU A 97 0.94 -16.58 13.44
N TYR A 98 0.61 -15.31 13.22
CA TYR A 98 -0.46 -14.89 12.31
C TYR A 98 0.06 -14.22 11.03
N LYS A 99 1.33 -14.37 10.71
CA LYS A 99 2.01 -13.71 9.58
C LYS A 99 1.26 -13.88 8.26
N ASP A 100 0.80 -15.08 7.96
CA ASP A 100 0.12 -15.35 6.69
C ASP A 100 -1.26 -14.67 6.63
N LYS A 101 -2.00 -14.67 7.74
CA LYS A 101 -3.29 -13.99 7.85
C LYS A 101 -3.12 -12.47 7.72
N ILE A 102 -2.13 -11.90 8.41
CA ILE A 102 -1.81 -10.46 8.32
C ILE A 102 -1.40 -10.08 6.90
N ASN A 103 -0.58 -10.90 6.24
CA ASN A 103 -0.15 -10.66 4.87
C ASN A 103 -1.30 -10.79 3.87
N ALA A 104 -2.22 -11.72 4.08
CA ALA A 104 -3.44 -11.85 3.27
C ALA A 104 -4.32 -10.60 3.38
N GLN A 105 -4.58 -10.11 4.59
CA GLN A 105 -5.36 -8.89 4.82
C GLN A 105 -4.69 -7.64 4.21
N LYS A 106 -3.37 -7.51 4.36
CA LYS A 106 -2.61 -6.41 3.72
C LYS A 106 -2.73 -6.45 2.21
N ARG A 107 -2.68 -7.65 1.61
CA ARG A 107 -2.82 -7.83 0.17
C ARG A 107 -4.22 -7.47 -0.30
N GLU A 108 -5.26 -7.96 0.38
CA GLU A 108 -6.64 -7.63 0.07
C GLU A 108 -6.89 -6.11 0.12
N SER A 109 -6.41 -5.45 1.18
CA SER A 109 -6.48 -4.00 1.30
C SER A 109 -5.69 -3.28 0.20
N PHE A 110 -4.53 -3.80 -0.20
CA PHE A 110 -3.74 -3.25 -1.29
C PHE A 110 -4.47 -3.36 -2.62
N VAL A 111 -5.04 -4.53 -2.93
CA VAL A 111 -5.81 -4.77 -4.16
C VAL A 111 -7.02 -3.86 -4.24
N ARG A 112 -7.78 -3.71 -3.14
CA ARG A 112 -8.97 -2.84 -3.06
C ARG A 112 -8.67 -1.37 -3.35
N ASN A 113 -7.46 -0.91 -3.06
CA ASN A 113 -7.06 0.49 -3.18
C ASN A 113 -5.89 0.67 -4.15
N ILE A 114 -5.77 -0.18 -5.17
CA ILE A 114 -4.57 -0.24 -6.01
C ILE A 114 -4.34 1.04 -6.79
N GLU A 115 -5.39 1.65 -7.37
CA GLU A 115 -5.29 2.90 -8.11
C GLU A 115 -4.82 4.04 -7.19
N HIS A 116 -5.39 4.13 -5.99
CA HIS A 116 -4.98 5.12 -4.99
C HIS A 116 -3.53 4.91 -4.54
N ASN A 117 -3.10 3.66 -4.40
CA ASN A 117 -1.71 3.33 -4.06
C ASN A 117 -0.74 3.72 -5.20
N MET A 118 -1.12 3.51 -6.45
CA MET A 118 -0.35 3.95 -7.62
C MET A 118 -0.25 5.47 -7.67
N TRP A 119 -1.35 6.17 -7.47
CA TRP A 119 -1.40 7.62 -7.42
C TRP A 119 -0.46 8.19 -6.34
N ASN A 120 -0.54 7.67 -5.12
CA ASN A 120 0.32 8.09 -4.02
C ASN A 120 1.81 7.89 -4.31
N ARG A 121 2.16 6.74 -4.93
CA ARG A 121 3.54 6.47 -5.35
C ARG A 121 4.01 7.42 -6.45
N ALA A 122 3.16 7.72 -7.42
CA ALA A 122 3.44 8.69 -8.48
C ALA A 122 3.64 10.10 -7.91
N LYS A 123 2.75 10.55 -7.02
CA LYS A 123 2.85 11.83 -6.32
C LYS A 123 4.16 11.96 -5.52
N THR A 124 4.53 10.90 -4.80
CA THR A 124 5.78 10.87 -4.05
C THR A 124 7.01 10.95 -4.96
N ARG A 125 6.99 10.23 -6.10
CA ARG A 125 8.05 10.29 -7.10
C ARG A 125 8.13 11.66 -7.78
N ALA A 126 7.00 12.24 -8.15
CA ALA A 126 6.93 13.57 -8.74
C ALA A 126 7.56 14.62 -7.81
N LYS A 127 7.19 14.59 -6.52
CA LYS A 127 7.80 15.47 -5.52
C LYS A 127 9.32 15.25 -5.39
N LYS A 128 9.78 13.99 -5.35
CA LYS A 128 11.20 13.65 -5.21
C LYS A 128 12.05 14.14 -6.36
N TYR A 129 11.54 14.06 -7.58
CA TYR A 129 12.28 14.39 -8.81
C TYR A 129 11.86 15.73 -9.44
N ASN A 130 11.09 16.53 -8.71
CA ASN A 130 10.57 17.84 -9.15
C ASN A 130 9.89 17.79 -10.52
N LEU A 131 8.96 16.82 -10.69
CA LEU A 131 8.20 16.63 -11.90
C LEU A 131 6.79 17.22 -11.75
N ASP A 132 6.21 17.68 -12.86
CA ASP A 132 4.81 18.12 -12.91
C ASP A 132 3.87 16.99 -12.49
N PHE A 133 2.79 17.34 -11.75
CA PHE A 133 1.83 16.38 -11.25
C PHE A 133 0.43 16.99 -11.22
N ASN A 134 -0.46 16.50 -12.09
CA ASN A 134 -1.87 16.94 -12.14
C ASN A 134 -2.89 15.81 -12.39
N ILE A 135 -2.45 14.52 -12.28
CA ILE A 135 -3.37 13.40 -12.39
C ILE A 135 -4.20 13.22 -11.12
N GLU A 136 -5.40 12.68 -11.30
CA GLU A 136 -6.31 12.21 -10.25
C GLU A 136 -6.31 10.67 -10.19
N VAL A 137 -6.89 10.09 -9.14
CA VAL A 137 -7.02 8.62 -9.02
C VAL A 137 -7.86 8.04 -10.17
N SER A 138 -8.86 8.77 -10.62
CA SER A 138 -9.72 8.42 -11.77
C SER A 138 -9.00 8.37 -13.12
N ASP A 139 -7.84 9.02 -13.25
CA ASP A 139 -7.03 8.94 -14.46
C ASP A 139 -6.22 7.62 -14.57
N ILE A 140 -6.22 6.81 -13.49
CA ILE A 140 -5.50 5.54 -13.42
C ILE A 140 -6.46 4.41 -13.76
N ILE A 141 -6.46 3.99 -15.02
CA ILE A 141 -7.30 2.90 -15.52
C ILE A 141 -6.42 1.66 -15.70
N ILE A 142 -6.73 0.59 -14.98
CA ILE A 142 -5.99 -0.69 -15.08
C ILE A 142 -6.63 -1.54 -16.18
N PRO A 143 -5.95 -1.75 -17.32
CA PRO A 143 -6.46 -2.59 -18.37
C PRO A 143 -6.36 -4.08 -18.00
N LYS A 144 -7.21 -4.92 -18.59
CA LYS A 144 -7.13 -6.39 -18.39
C LYS A 144 -5.89 -6.98 -19.05
N ILE A 145 -5.45 -6.37 -20.15
CA ILE A 145 -4.31 -6.82 -20.97
C ILE A 145 -3.33 -5.66 -21.08
N CYS A 146 -2.05 -5.94 -20.89
CA CYS A 146 -0.98 -4.97 -21.04
C CYS A 146 -0.92 -4.50 -22.50
N PRO A 147 -1.05 -3.19 -22.80
CA PRO A 147 -1.08 -2.69 -24.16
C PRO A 147 0.28 -2.79 -24.90
N ILE A 148 1.34 -3.14 -24.20
CA ILE A 148 2.70 -3.25 -24.76
C ILE A 148 3.09 -4.71 -25.06
N LEU A 149 2.83 -5.61 -24.10
CA LEU A 149 3.24 -7.02 -24.22
C LEU A 149 2.08 -7.96 -24.51
N GLU A 150 0.85 -7.45 -24.61
CA GLU A 150 -0.37 -8.21 -24.89
C GLU A 150 -0.61 -9.39 -23.92
N VAL A 151 -0.05 -9.28 -22.71
CA VAL A 151 -0.20 -10.27 -21.63
C VAL A 151 -1.25 -9.80 -20.61
N PRO A 152 -1.95 -10.72 -19.91
CA PRO A 152 -2.87 -10.36 -18.84
C PRO A 152 -2.18 -9.53 -17.76
N ILE A 153 -2.88 -8.53 -17.20
CA ILE A 153 -2.42 -7.80 -16.02
C ILE A 153 -3.06 -8.44 -14.78
N GLU A 154 -2.21 -8.91 -13.88
CA GLU A 154 -2.59 -9.63 -12.68
C GLU A 154 -2.48 -8.76 -11.43
N VAL A 155 -3.66 -8.47 -10.83
CA VAL A 155 -3.72 -7.65 -9.60
C VAL A 155 -3.62 -8.55 -8.38
N GLY A 156 -2.57 -8.37 -7.57
CA GLY A 156 -2.41 -9.06 -6.28
C GLY A 156 -1.90 -10.50 -6.37
N SER A 157 -1.46 -10.97 -7.54
CA SER A 157 -0.77 -12.25 -7.68
C SER A 157 0.52 -12.28 -6.85
N LYS A 158 0.82 -13.43 -6.23
CA LYS A 158 2.09 -13.68 -5.55
C LYS A 158 3.15 -14.16 -6.52
N ASP A 159 2.74 -14.97 -7.47
CA ASP A 159 3.61 -15.77 -8.31
C ASP A 159 4.01 -15.01 -9.58
N ASP A 160 3.12 -14.13 -10.07
CA ASP A 160 3.33 -13.37 -11.31
C ASP A 160 3.52 -11.85 -11.08
N TYR A 161 4.55 -11.53 -10.27
CA TYR A 161 4.88 -10.13 -10.00
C TYR A 161 5.25 -9.32 -11.25
N GLU A 162 5.78 -9.97 -12.29
CA GLU A 162 6.12 -9.34 -13.56
C GLU A 162 4.91 -8.81 -14.32
N TYR A 163 3.75 -9.46 -14.15
CA TYR A 163 2.49 -9.07 -14.79
C TYR A 163 1.63 -8.14 -13.95
N SER A 164 2.11 -7.77 -12.75
CA SER A 164 1.41 -6.82 -11.90
C SER A 164 1.31 -5.44 -12.57
N PRO A 165 0.21 -4.68 -12.30
CA PRO A 165 0.02 -3.36 -12.88
C PRO A 165 1.06 -2.36 -12.38
N SER A 166 1.56 -1.53 -13.29
CA SER A 166 2.54 -0.49 -13.03
C SER A 166 2.17 0.80 -13.76
N LEU A 167 2.04 1.90 -13.01
CA LEU A 167 1.82 3.22 -13.60
C LEU A 167 3.13 3.75 -14.18
N ASP A 168 3.10 4.00 -15.48
CA ASP A 168 4.23 4.53 -16.24
C ASP A 168 3.88 5.87 -16.90
N ARG A 169 4.89 6.64 -17.24
CA ARG A 169 4.79 7.87 -18.04
C ARG A 169 5.07 7.52 -19.50
N ILE A 170 4.14 7.85 -20.40
CA ILE A 170 4.30 7.59 -21.83
C ILE A 170 5.57 8.25 -22.35
N ASP A 171 5.73 9.54 -22.04
CA ASP A 171 6.91 10.34 -22.32
C ASP A 171 7.66 10.65 -21.00
N ASN A 172 8.85 10.10 -20.86
CA ASN A 172 9.68 10.26 -19.65
C ASN A 172 10.23 11.69 -19.45
N SER A 173 10.20 12.54 -20.48
CA SER A 173 10.60 13.95 -20.37
C SER A 173 9.55 14.79 -19.64
N LYS A 174 8.30 14.31 -19.57
CA LYS A 174 7.19 14.96 -18.90
C LYS A 174 6.92 14.36 -17.53
N GLY A 175 6.13 15.07 -16.72
CA GLY A 175 5.69 14.61 -15.40
C GLY A 175 4.51 13.64 -15.46
N TYR A 176 3.91 13.40 -14.30
CA TYR A 176 2.66 12.66 -14.16
C TYR A 176 1.49 13.60 -14.43
N ILE A 177 1.23 13.86 -15.70
CA ILE A 177 0.19 14.77 -16.16
C ILE A 177 -0.88 14.03 -16.94
N LYS A 178 -2.09 14.60 -16.98
CA LYS A 178 -3.21 14.02 -17.75
C LYS A 178 -2.80 13.79 -19.20
N GLY A 179 -3.09 12.60 -19.72
CA GLY A 179 -2.69 12.16 -21.08
C GLY A 179 -1.26 11.65 -21.22
N ASN A 180 -0.42 11.76 -20.18
CA ASN A 180 0.96 11.23 -20.18
C ASN A 180 1.16 10.03 -19.27
N VAL A 181 0.09 9.42 -18.78
CA VAL A 181 0.16 8.24 -17.92
C VAL A 181 -0.69 7.10 -18.47
N TRP A 182 -0.22 5.90 -18.27
CA TRP A 182 -0.92 4.67 -18.56
C TRP A 182 -0.55 3.59 -17.57
N VAL A 183 -1.33 2.51 -17.51
CA VAL A 183 -0.99 1.34 -16.71
C VAL A 183 -0.59 0.20 -17.65
N ILE A 184 0.63 -0.29 -17.47
CA ILE A 184 1.22 -1.41 -18.21
C ILE A 184 1.69 -2.48 -17.22
N SER A 185 2.07 -3.67 -17.71
CA SER A 185 2.67 -4.66 -16.83
C SER A 185 4.01 -4.17 -16.27
N LYS A 186 4.39 -4.61 -15.09
CA LYS A 186 5.68 -4.27 -14.52
C LYS A 186 6.85 -4.71 -15.41
N LYS A 187 6.71 -5.84 -16.10
CA LYS A 187 7.69 -6.32 -17.07
C LYS A 187 7.87 -5.31 -18.21
N ALA A 188 6.78 -4.87 -18.84
CA ALA A 188 6.83 -3.85 -19.88
C ALA A 188 7.47 -2.55 -19.39
N ASN A 189 7.11 -2.10 -18.17
CA ASN A 189 7.68 -0.90 -17.58
C ASN A 189 9.18 -1.07 -17.29
N SER A 190 9.61 -2.23 -16.85
CA SER A 190 11.05 -2.53 -16.64
C SER A 190 11.82 -2.56 -17.96
N MET A 191 11.24 -3.11 -19.03
CA MET A 191 11.86 -3.12 -20.37
C MET A 191 11.95 -1.69 -20.94
N LYS A 192 10.91 -0.88 -20.79
CA LYS A 192 10.90 0.52 -21.23
C LYS A 192 11.86 1.37 -20.42
N ASN A 193 11.88 1.22 -19.10
CA ASN A 193 12.71 1.96 -18.15
C ASN A 193 12.68 3.48 -18.41
N SER A 194 13.88 4.09 -18.57
CA SER A 194 14.05 5.52 -18.86
C SER A 194 14.19 5.83 -20.35
N ALA A 195 14.11 4.81 -21.22
CA ALA A 195 14.31 4.99 -22.64
C ALA A 195 13.28 5.94 -23.27
N THR A 196 13.74 6.76 -24.21
CA THR A 196 12.90 7.60 -25.04
C THR A 196 12.20 6.76 -26.13
N PRO A 197 11.11 7.23 -26.75
CA PRO A 197 10.48 6.53 -27.87
C PRO A 197 11.44 6.24 -29.02
N ASP A 198 12.37 7.14 -29.33
CA ASP A 198 13.36 6.97 -30.39
C ASP A 198 14.40 5.89 -30.05
N GLU A 199 14.87 5.85 -28.80
CA GLU A 199 15.77 4.81 -28.32
C GLU A 199 15.10 3.43 -28.37
N LEU A 200 13.84 3.34 -27.91
CA LEU A 200 13.08 2.09 -28.00
C LEU A 200 12.89 1.61 -29.43
N ASN A 201 12.54 2.52 -30.34
CA ASN A 201 12.38 2.20 -31.76
C ASN A 201 13.69 1.67 -32.36
N LYS A 202 14.81 2.35 -32.09
CA LYS A 202 16.14 1.92 -32.53
C LYS A 202 16.54 0.57 -31.94
N PHE A 203 16.31 0.39 -30.63
CA PHE A 203 16.58 -0.85 -29.89
C PHE A 203 15.79 -2.03 -30.50
N CYS A 204 14.47 -1.89 -30.65
CA CYS A 204 13.62 -2.94 -31.20
C CYS A 204 14.01 -3.31 -32.62
N LYS A 205 14.24 -2.32 -33.51
CA LYS A 205 14.69 -2.57 -34.89
C LYS A 205 16.02 -3.35 -34.94
N ASN A 206 16.96 -2.98 -34.08
CA ASN A 206 18.25 -3.66 -34.07
C ASN A 206 18.17 -5.07 -33.48
N ILE A 207 17.42 -5.27 -32.41
CA ILE A 207 17.21 -6.62 -31.83
C ILE A 207 16.60 -7.55 -32.86
N ILE A 208 15.52 -7.13 -33.54
CA ILE A 208 14.86 -7.93 -34.56
C ILE A 208 15.86 -8.25 -35.69
N ARG A 209 16.61 -7.26 -36.20
CA ARG A 209 17.60 -7.46 -37.26
C ARG A 209 18.67 -8.47 -36.89
N TYR A 210 19.23 -8.37 -35.68
CA TYR A 210 20.28 -9.29 -35.24
C TYR A 210 19.73 -10.69 -34.95
N SER A 211 18.53 -10.80 -34.38
CA SER A 211 17.91 -12.11 -34.14
C SER A 211 17.60 -12.85 -35.46
N LEU A 212 17.08 -12.15 -36.46
CA LEU A 212 16.79 -12.75 -37.77
C LEU A 212 18.06 -13.17 -38.53
N ASN A 213 19.17 -12.43 -38.39
CA ASN A 213 20.44 -12.78 -39.01
C ASN A 213 21.05 -14.03 -38.36
N ASN A 214 20.95 -14.16 -37.03
CA ASN A 214 21.46 -15.34 -36.29
C ASN A 214 20.65 -16.60 -36.65
N ILE A 215 19.32 -16.50 -36.75
CA ILE A 215 18.47 -17.63 -37.16
C ILE A 215 18.89 -18.13 -38.56
N LYS A 216 19.08 -17.22 -39.52
CA LYS A 216 19.54 -17.60 -40.87
C LYS A 216 20.92 -18.27 -40.91
N GLN A 217 21.81 -17.89 -40.02
CA GLN A 217 23.14 -18.54 -39.91
C GLN A 217 23.02 -19.95 -39.32
N GLU A 218 22.17 -20.17 -38.33
CA GLU A 218 21.94 -21.50 -37.75
C GLU A 218 21.27 -22.45 -38.74
N ASP A 219 20.33 -21.97 -39.56
CA ASP A 219 19.66 -22.75 -40.62
C ASP A 219 20.68 -23.20 -41.68
N ILE A 220 21.60 -22.32 -42.11
CA ILE A 220 22.65 -22.64 -43.11
C ILE A 220 23.64 -23.66 -42.53
N GLU A 221 24.07 -23.52 -41.27
CA GLU A 221 24.98 -24.46 -40.61
C GLU A 221 24.36 -25.85 -40.36
N GLN A 222 23.04 -25.97 -40.34
CA GLN A 222 22.33 -27.25 -40.20
C GLN A 222 22.18 -27.95 -41.57
N GLU A 223 21.91 -27.22 -42.68
CA GLU A 223 21.86 -27.78 -44.02
C GLU A 223 23.22 -28.34 -44.46
N ASP A 224 24.33 -27.72 -44.05
CA ASP A 224 25.69 -28.20 -44.38
C ASP A 224 26.10 -29.46 -43.60
N LYS A 225 25.33 -29.87 -42.57
CA LYS A 225 25.63 -31.04 -41.71
C LYS A 225 24.82 -32.29 -42.04
N GLU A 226 23.86 -32.25 -42.97
CA GLU A 226 23.20 -33.45 -43.47
C GLU A 226 24.15 -34.19 -44.42
N PRO A 227 24.62 -35.41 -44.10
CA PRO A 227 25.42 -36.18 -45.01
C PRO A 227 24.52 -36.62 -46.17
N LEU A 228 24.97 -36.32 -47.40
CA LEU A 228 24.40 -36.90 -48.62
C LEU A 228 24.44 -38.44 -48.49
N GLY A 229 23.26 -39.04 -48.22
CA GLY A 229 23.07 -40.49 -48.16
C GLY A 229 23.04 -41.14 -49.54
#